data_8373324137a536007c6c60b48ce8be80
#
_entry.id   8373324137a536007c6c60b48ce8be80
#
_cell.length_a   1.000
_cell.length_b   1.000
_cell.length_c   1.000
_cell.angle_alpha   90.00
_cell.angle_beta   90.00
_cell.angle_gamma   90.00
#
_symmetry.space_group_name_H-M   'P 1'
#
loop_
_entity.id
_entity.type
_entity.pdbx_description
1 polymer ?
#
loop_
_entity_poly.entity_id
_entity_poly.type
_entity_poly.pdbx_seq_one_letter_code
_entity_poly.pdbx_strand_id
1 'polypeptide(L)'
;MLLYASETGRRMRESLLGQAKLTAVEPEDMRSMETLVKRMAKRLATRYARKRHRADKGKLDVRKTIRKSMGYGGVPFDIIWKTETIEKPKIVAICDVSRSVAAAAQFMLLFLYSLNEVIEKLEAFAFSDRLIRVGDILEAEELDAAIVSIIKKIGMRPTDYGRALVDFTELHRDDLDRHTTVIILGDGRSNYANPRLDIMRQISHRARAVIWLNPEPETYWGQGDSRMDQYKRFCNVAKVCNTLNQIERIIEDVLRTYMPR
;
A
#
# COMPACT_ATOMS: atom_id res chain seq x y z
N MET A 1 -25.15 27.07 -8.93
CA MET A 1 -25.62 25.73 -9.27
C MET A 1 -25.19 25.24 -10.68
N LEU A 2 -24.84 26.09 -11.61
CA LEU A 2 -24.45 25.72 -13.01
C LEU A 2 -22.97 25.31 -13.20
N LEU A 3 -22.06 25.61 -12.27
CA LEU A 3 -20.63 25.27 -12.36
C LEU A 3 -20.33 23.76 -12.14
N TYR A 4 -21.27 23.00 -11.56
CA TYR A 4 -21.10 21.57 -11.27
C TYR A 4 -21.33 20.64 -12.46
N ALA A 5 -21.95 21.14 -13.54
CA ALA A 5 -22.31 20.33 -14.71
C ALA A 5 -21.24 20.36 -15.82
N SER A 6 -20.26 21.25 -15.76
CA SER A 6 -19.19 21.33 -16.78
C SER A 6 -18.03 20.38 -16.42
N GLU A 7 -17.36 19.84 -17.43
CA GLU A 7 -16.17 19.02 -17.25
C GLU A 7 -15.05 19.77 -16.49
N THR A 8 -14.96 21.06 -16.68
CA THR A 8 -14.04 21.95 -15.97
C THR A 8 -14.39 22.07 -14.49
N GLY A 9 -15.69 22.21 -14.15
CA GLY A 9 -16.14 22.27 -12.76
C GLY A 9 -15.89 20.95 -12.01
N ARG A 10 -16.09 19.80 -12.69
CA ARG A 10 -15.77 18.48 -12.14
C ARG A 10 -14.28 18.31 -11.88
N ARG A 11 -13.42 18.68 -12.82
CA ARG A 11 -11.95 18.63 -12.66
C ARG A 11 -11.46 19.53 -11.52
N MET A 12 -12.05 20.72 -11.40
CA MET A 12 -11.72 21.65 -10.31
C MET A 12 -12.11 21.08 -8.96
N ARG A 13 -13.30 20.49 -8.81
CA ARG A 13 -13.74 19.81 -7.59
C ARG A 13 -12.84 18.62 -7.28
N GLU A 14 -12.52 17.77 -8.25
CA GLU A 14 -11.59 16.65 -8.08
C GLU A 14 -10.21 17.12 -7.58
N SER A 15 -9.70 18.23 -8.11
CA SER A 15 -8.43 18.83 -7.67
C SER A 15 -8.50 19.32 -6.23
N LEU A 16 -9.59 19.98 -5.84
CA LEU A 16 -9.80 20.44 -4.46
C LEU A 16 -9.92 19.26 -3.49
N LEU A 17 -10.70 18.25 -3.84
CA LEU A 17 -10.84 17.04 -3.02
C LEU A 17 -9.51 16.29 -2.88
N GLY A 18 -8.71 16.22 -3.94
CA GLY A 18 -7.38 15.62 -3.88
C GLY A 18 -6.42 16.32 -2.91
N GLN A 19 -6.66 17.60 -2.62
CA GLN A 19 -5.87 18.42 -1.68
C GLN A 19 -6.52 18.53 -0.29
N ALA A 20 -7.79 18.15 -0.14
CA ALA A 20 -8.49 18.18 1.13
C ALA A 20 -7.81 17.24 2.14
N LYS A 21 -7.76 17.68 3.41
CA LYS A 21 -7.29 16.80 4.49
C LYS A 21 -8.26 15.64 4.66
N LEU A 22 -7.75 14.43 4.76
CA LEU A 22 -8.55 13.20 4.93
C LEU A 22 -9.46 13.25 6.17
N THR A 23 -9.05 14.00 7.20
CA THR A 23 -9.83 14.20 8.43
C THR A 23 -10.94 15.24 8.32
N ALA A 24 -11.00 15.98 7.21
CA ALA A 24 -11.94 17.08 6.99
C ALA A 24 -12.85 16.85 5.77
N VAL A 25 -12.94 15.62 5.28
CA VAL A 25 -13.80 15.27 4.14
C VAL A 25 -15.23 15.13 4.62
N GLU A 26 -16.13 15.88 4.02
CA GLU A 26 -17.57 15.80 4.31
C GLU A 26 -18.16 14.48 3.77
N PRO A 27 -19.18 13.91 4.42
CA PRO A 27 -19.81 12.66 3.97
C PRO A 27 -20.32 12.72 2.52
N GLU A 28 -20.76 13.90 2.07
CA GLU A 28 -21.22 14.12 0.69
C GLU A 28 -20.10 14.00 -0.34
N ASP A 29 -18.87 14.31 0.03
CA ASP A 29 -17.70 14.20 -0.82
C ASP A 29 -17.07 12.81 -0.85
N MET A 30 -17.47 11.92 0.06
CA MET A 30 -16.90 10.58 0.19
C MET A 30 -17.04 9.77 -1.10
N ARG A 31 -18.20 9.81 -1.78
CA ARG A 31 -18.41 9.14 -3.07
C ARG A 31 -17.51 9.67 -4.18
N SER A 32 -17.28 10.99 -4.17
CA SER A 32 -16.36 11.62 -5.13
C SER A 32 -14.93 11.19 -4.88
N MET A 33 -14.55 11.07 -3.61
CA MET A 33 -13.24 10.58 -3.17
C MET A 33 -13.04 9.10 -3.53
N GLU A 34 -14.05 8.26 -3.36
CA GLU A 34 -14.04 6.86 -3.78
C GLU A 34 -13.71 6.73 -5.28
N THR A 35 -14.39 7.53 -6.11
CA THR A 35 -14.14 7.55 -7.55
C THR A 35 -12.70 7.97 -7.88
N LEU A 36 -12.15 8.94 -7.14
CA LEU A 36 -10.75 9.39 -7.30
C LEU A 36 -9.77 8.28 -6.89
N VAL A 37 -9.99 7.63 -5.75
CA VAL A 37 -9.11 6.53 -5.26
C VAL A 37 -9.14 5.33 -6.22
N LYS A 38 -10.31 4.91 -6.69
CA LYS A 38 -10.44 3.83 -7.70
C LYS A 38 -9.70 4.19 -9.00
N ARG A 39 -9.81 5.43 -9.46
CA ARG A 39 -9.06 5.91 -10.63
C ARG A 39 -7.56 5.90 -10.41
N MET A 40 -7.11 6.31 -9.23
CA MET A 40 -5.72 6.28 -8.80
C MET A 40 -5.18 4.84 -8.79
N ALA A 41 -5.87 3.91 -8.14
CA ALA A 41 -5.49 2.51 -8.09
C ALA A 41 -5.38 1.90 -9.51
N LYS A 42 -6.34 2.19 -10.40
CA LYS A 42 -6.31 1.74 -11.80
C LYS A 42 -5.12 2.34 -12.59
N ARG A 43 -4.76 3.60 -12.34
CA ARG A 43 -3.55 4.21 -12.94
C ARG A 43 -2.28 3.50 -12.48
N LEU A 44 -2.18 3.20 -11.18
CA LEU A 44 -1.07 2.47 -10.59
C LEU A 44 -0.94 1.08 -11.23
N ALA A 45 -2.04 0.33 -11.32
CA ALA A 45 -2.09 -0.97 -11.96
C ALA A 45 -1.66 -0.91 -13.45
N THR A 46 -2.17 0.09 -14.19
CA THR A 46 -1.83 0.26 -15.61
C THR A 46 -0.34 0.61 -15.81
N ARG A 47 0.22 1.48 -14.97
CA ARG A 47 1.66 1.81 -15.00
C ARG A 47 2.50 0.59 -14.67
N TYR A 48 2.06 -0.20 -13.71
CA TYR A 48 2.71 -1.44 -13.33
C TYR A 48 2.68 -2.48 -14.46
N ALA A 49 1.51 -2.69 -15.10
CA ALA A 49 1.36 -3.58 -16.24
C ALA A 49 2.21 -3.15 -17.46
N ARG A 50 2.27 -1.84 -17.74
CA ARG A 50 3.11 -1.29 -18.82
C ARG A 50 4.61 -1.50 -18.58
N LYS A 51 5.07 -1.40 -17.32
CA LYS A 51 6.47 -1.68 -16.97
C LYS A 51 6.80 -3.15 -17.19
N ARG A 52 5.86 -4.05 -16.93
CA ARG A 52 5.95 -5.48 -17.22
C ARG A 52 6.12 -5.77 -18.70
N HIS A 53 5.34 -5.12 -19.58
CA HIS A 53 5.45 -5.30 -21.05
C HIS A 53 6.76 -4.76 -21.65
N ARG A 54 7.37 -3.74 -21.06
CA ARG A 54 8.67 -3.22 -21.51
C ARG A 54 9.86 -4.16 -21.18
N ALA A 55 9.70 -5.06 -20.25
CA ALA A 55 10.71 -6.05 -19.88
C ALA A 55 10.78 -7.25 -20.87
N ASP A 56 9.82 -7.40 -21.79
CA ASP A 56 9.81 -8.45 -22.82
C ASP A 56 10.88 -8.28 -23.91
N LYS A 57 11.66 -7.19 -23.91
CA LYS A 57 12.89 -7.02 -24.68
C LYS A 57 14.08 -7.19 -23.75
N GLY A 58 14.35 -8.45 -23.37
CA GLY A 58 15.39 -8.83 -22.42
C GLY A 58 16.81 -8.86 -23.00
N LYS A 59 17.80 -9.11 -22.15
CA LYS A 59 19.16 -9.42 -22.55
C LYS A 59 19.17 -10.73 -23.38
N LEU A 60 19.98 -10.79 -24.41
CA LEU A 60 20.17 -11.97 -25.22
C LEU A 60 20.55 -13.19 -24.33
N ASP A 61 19.81 -14.30 -24.43
CA ASP A 61 20.21 -15.56 -23.83
C ASP A 61 21.20 -16.27 -24.78
N VAL A 62 22.45 -15.86 -24.71
CA VAL A 62 23.51 -16.36 -25.55
C VAL A 62 23.58 -17.90 -25.51
N ARG A 63 23.45 -18.49 -24.30
CA ARG A 63 23.53 -19.95 -24.13
C ARG A 63 22.39 -20.69 -24.83
N LYS A 64 21.15 -20.21 -24.67
CA LYS A 64 19.99 -20.83 -25.32
C LYS A 64 19.98 -20.57 -26.81
N THR A 65 20.38 -19.37 -27.24
CA THR A 65 20.51 -19.01 -28.66
C THR A 65 21.53 -19.94 -29.36
N ILE A 66 22.73 -20.09 -28.80
CA ILE A 66 23.75 -20.98 -29.37
C ILE A 66 23.27 -22.43 -29.38
N ARG A 67 22.71 -22.94 -28.26
CA ARG A 67 22.20 -24.32 -28.18
C ARG A 67 21.16 -24.63 -29.25
N LYS A 68 20.22 -23.68 -29.48
CA LYS A 68 19.19 -23.84 -30.52
C LYS A 68 19.80 -23.74 -31.94
N SER A 69 20.81 -22.91 -32.12
CA SER A 69 21.50 -22.72 -33.42
C SER A 69 22.38 -23.89 -33.81
N MET A 70 22.77 -24.75 -32.87
CA MET A 70 23.55 -25.96 -33.16
C MET A 70 22.85 -26.89 -34.15
N GLY A 71 21.50 -26.95 -34.14
CA GLY A 71 20.73 -27.71 -35.13
C GLY A 71 20.75 -27.12 -36.56
N TYR A 72 21.23 -25.88 -36.70
CA TYR A 72 21.29 -25.14 -37.98
C TYR A 72 22.73 -24.81 -38.38
N GLY A 73 23.69 -25.67 -38.03
CA GLY A 73 25.08 -25.46 -38.39
C GLY A 73 25.78 -24.32 -37.65
N GLY A 74 25.25 -23.89 -36.53
CA GLY A 74 25.83 -22.82 -35.69
C GLY A 74 25.44 -21.39 -36.09
N VAL A 75 24.64 -21.21 -37.14
CA VAL A 75 24.15 -19.88 -37.53
C VAL A 75 22.97 -19.49 -36.65
N PRO A 76 22.98 -18.34 -35.95
CA PRO A 76 21.92 -17.92 -35.06
C PRO A 76 20.70 -17.42 -35.87
N PHE A 77 19.83 -18.34 -36.29
CA PHE A 77 18.58 -18.03 -36.97
C PHE A 77 17.51 -17.53 -35.99
N ASP A 78 17.48 -18.08 -34.76
CA ASP A 78 16.51 -17.73 -33.72
C ASP A 78 17.22 -17.10 -32.52
N ILE A 79 16.99 -15.84 -32.32
CA ILE A 79 17.47 -15.11 -31.13
C ILE A 79 16.54 -15.40 -29.94
N ILE A 80 17.09 -16.04 -28.92
CA ILE A 80 16.35 -16.27 -27.66
C ILE A 80 16.74 -15.18 -26.65
N TRP A 81 15.75 -14.44 -26.21
CA TRP A 81 15.93 -13.46 -25.16
C TRP A 81 15.83 -14.12 -23.78
N LYS A 82 16.63 -13.66 -22.82
CA LYS A 82 16.41 -14.03 -21.41
C LYS A 82 15.05 -13.46 -21.00
N THR A 83 14.09 -14.34 -20.76
CA THR A 83 12.85 -13.96 -20.10
C THR A 83 13.20 -13.72 -18.64
N GLU A 84 13.33 -12.47 -18.24
CA GLU A 84 13.33 -12.16 -16.81
C GLU A 84 11.92 -12.51 -16.32
N THR A 85 11.83 -13.52 -15.46
CA THR A 85 10.61 -13.82 -14.75
C THR A 85 10.37 -12.64 -13.81
N ILE A 86 9.53 -11.71 -14.23
CA ILE A 86 9.15 -10.59 -13.36
C ILE A 86 8.27 -11.19 -12.27
N GLU A 87 8.86 -11.36 -11.10
CA GLU A 87 8.10 -11.78 -9.92
C GLU A 87 7.06 -10.70 -9.63
N LYS A 88 5.79 -11.12 -9.52
CA LYS A 88 4.71 -10.22 -9.14
C LYS A 88 5.03 -9.67 -7.75
N PRO A 89 4.91 -8.35 -7.52
CA PRO A 89 5.18 -7.77 -6.21
C PRO A 89 4.22 -8.35 -5.20
N LYS A 90 4.75 -8.69 -4.06
CA LYS A 90 3.99 -9.06 -2.88
C LYS A 90 3.91 -7.83 -1.98
N ILE A 91 2.71 -7.43 -1.66
CA ILE A 91 2.44 -6.29 -0.78
C ILE A 91 1.72 -6.80 0.46
N VAL A 92 2.24 -6.41 1.61
CA VAL A 92 1.57 -6.52 2.90
C VAL A 92 1.16 -5.12 3.33
N ALA A 93 -0.11 -4.90 3.57
CA ALA A 93 -0.64 -3.63 4.05
C ALA A 93 -1.23 -3.80 5.45
N ILE A 94 -0.79 -2.98 6.40
CA ILE A 94 -1.21 -2.99 7.80
C ILE A 94 -1.84 -1.63 8.11
N CYS A 95 -3.15 -1.61 8.38
CA CYS A 95 -3.93 -0.39 8.58
C CYS A 95 -4.38 -0.25 10.02
N ASP A 96 -4.05 0.87 10.63
CA ASP A 96 -4.59 1.31 11.91
C ASP A 96 -6.03 1.81 11.72
N VAL A 97 -6.97 1.21 12.45
CA VAL A 97 -8.38 1.62 12.47
C VAL A 97 -8.85 1.98 13.87
N SER A 98 -7.92 2.39 14.71
CA SER A 98 -8.17 2.86 16.07
C SER A 98 -8.93 4.19 16.11
N ARG A 99 -9.35 4.57 17.31
CA ARG A 99 -10.12 5.81 17.52
C ARG A 99 -9.33 7.07 17.14
N SER A 100 -8.01 7.09 17.36
CA SER A 100 -7.15 8.26 17.07
C SER A 100 -7.11 8.60 15.58
N VAL A 101 -7.24 7.59 14.72
CA VAL A 101 -7.23 7.75 13.26
C VAL A 101 -8.61 7.55 12.61
N ALA A 102 -9.70 7.52 13.40
CA ALA A 102 -11.03 7.14 12.90
C ALA A 102 -11.47 7.87 11.62
N ALA A 103 -11.22 9.17 11.53
CA ALA A 103 -11.53 9.96 10.34
C ALA A 103 -10.64 9.61 9.14
N ALA A 104 -9.38 9.24 9.37
CA ALA A 104 -8.44 8.81 8.33
C ALA A 104 -8.58 7.32 8.03
N ALA A 105 -9.01 6.50 9.01
CA ALA A 105 -9.12 5.05 8.88
C ALA A 105 -10.09 4.63 7.76
N GLN A 106 -11.24 5.30 7.67
CA GLN A 106 -12.21 5.05 6.61
C GLN A 106 -11.57 5.26 5.22
N PHE A 107 -10.74 6.28 5.12
CA PHE A 107 -10.01 6.61 3.90
C PHE A 107 -8.88 5.61 3.59
N MET A 108 -8.17 5.18 4.64
CA MET A 108 -7.12 4.18 4.52
C MET A 108 -7.69 2.81 4.11
N LEU A 109 -8.87 2.45 4.64
CA LEU A 109 -9.60 1.25 4.23
C LEU A 109 -10.12 1.35 2.79
N LEU A 110 -10.63 2.51 2.37
CA LEU A 110 -10.99 2.78 0.98
C LEU A 110 -9.78 2.59 0.05
N PHE A 111 -8.63 3.09 0.47
CA PHE A 111 -7.39 2.91 -0.29
C PHE A 111 -6.96 1.44 -0.36
N LEU A 112 -7.02 0.70 0.75
CA LEU A 112 -6.76 -0.74 0.78
C LEU A 112 -7.71 -1.52 -0.13
N TYR A 113 -9.00 -1.23 -0.07
CA TYR A 113 -10.01 -1.82 -0.94
C TYR A 113 -9.64 -1.63 -2.42
N SER A 114 -9.31 -0.38 -2.79
CA SER A 114 -8.93 -0.08 -4.16
C SER A 114 -7.61 -0.71 -4.61
N LEU A 115 -6.67 -0.92 -3.69
CA LEU A 115 -5.44 -1.67 -3.98
C LEU A 115 -5.74 -3.16 -4.16
N ASN A 116 -6.66 -3.72 -3.38
CA ASN A 116 -7.04 -5.13 -3.47
C ASN A 116 -7.68 -5.47 -4.83
N GLU A 117 -8.43 -4.54 -5.42
CA GLU A 117 -8.98 -4.71 -6.77
C GLU A 117 -7.93 -4.81 -7.89
N VAL A 118 -6.71 -4.27 -7.67
CA VAL A 118 -5.71 -4.10 -8.74
C VAL A 118 -4.39 -4.84 -8.50
N ILE A 119 -4.12 -5.28 -7.28
CA ILE A 119 -2.87 -5.96 -6.89
C ILE A 119 -3.17 -7.42 -6.54
N GLU A 120 -2.80 -8.34 -7.41
CA GLU A 120 -3.08 -9.77 -7.27
C GLU A 120 -2.50 -10.43 -6.01
N LYS A 121 -1.44 -9.87 -5.42
CA LYS A 121 -0.76 -10.41 -4.22
C LYS A 121 -0.72 -9.34 -3.14
N LEU A 122 -1.87 -8.88 -2.71
CA LEU A 122 -2.03 -7.99 -1.58
C LEU A 122 -2.53 -8.79 -0.37
N GLU A 123 -1.75 -8.78 0.71
CA GLU A 123 -2.18 -9.26 2.01
C GLU A 123 -2.58 -8.05 2.87
N ALA A 124 -3.87 -7.91 3.12
CA ALA A 124 -4.43 -6.76 3.82
C ALA A 124 -4.79 -7.10 5.27
N PHE A 125 -4.28 -6.29 6.19
CA PHE A 125 -4.50 -6.39 7.62
C PHE A 125 -5.01 -5.08 8.18
N ALA A 126 -5.83 -5.16 9.23
CA ALA A 126 -6.25 -4.00 10.00
C ALA A 126 -6.17 -4.31 11.50
N PHE A 127 -5.95 -3.29 12.32
CA PHE A 127 -5.80 -3.45 13.76
C PHE A 127 -6.28 -2.22 14.55
N SER A 128 -6.57 -2.45 15.82
CA SER A 128 -6.53 -1.46 16.89
C SER A 128 -5.69 -1.99 18.05
N ASP A 129 -6.20 -2.90 18.87
CA ASP A 129 -5.46 -3.63 19.91
C ASP A 129 -4.94 -4.99 19.42
N ARG A 130 -5.49 -5.55 18.35
CA ARG A 130 -5.11 -6.83 17.73
C ARG A 130 -5.16 -6.73 16.22
N LEU A 131 -4.30 -7.49 15.57
CA LEU A 131 -4.26 -7.59 14.11
C LEU A 131 -5.26 -8.62 13.62
N ILE A 132 -6.01 -8.27 12.57
CA ILE A 132 -6.85 -9.21 11.82
C ILE A 132 -6.56 -9.11 10.32
N ARG A 133 -6.62 -10.24 9.62
CA ARG A 133 -6.61 -10.27 8.16
C ARG A 133 -7.97 -9.80 7.65
N VAL A 134 -7.97 -8.85 6.74
CA VAL A 134 -9.19 -8.24 6.20
C VAL A 134 -9.38 -8.47 4.70
N GLY A 135 -8.41 -9.12 4.04
CA GLY A 135 -8.47 -9.40 2.60
C GLY A 135 -9.77 -10.06 2.18
N ASP A 136 -10.19 -11.13 2.88
CA ASP A 136 -11.42 -11.88 2.58
C ASP A 136 -12.68 -10.98 2.67
N ILE A 137 -12.70 -10.02 3.60
CA ILE A 137 -13.82 -9.06 3.75
C ILE A 137 -13.82 -8.08 2.56
N LEU A 138 -12.62 -7.58 2.19
CA LEU A 138 -12.46 -6.65 1.06
C LEU A 138 -12.81 -7.29 -0.30
N GLU A 139 -12.68 -8.62 -0.42
CA GLU A 139 -13.03 -9.36 -1.63
C GLU A 139 -14.52 -9.72 -1.69
N ALA A 140 -15.13 -10.02 -0.53
CA ALA A 140 -16.49 -10.54 -0.47
C ALA A 140 -17.57 -9.47 -0.37
N GLU A 141 -17.25 -8.30 0.14
CA GLU A 141 -18.23 -7.26 0.45
C GLU A 141 -17.99 -5.99 -0.40
N GLU A 142 -19.08 -5.28 -0.69
CA GLU A 142 -19.02 -3.93 -1.27
C GLU A 142 -18.35 -2.97 -0.27
N LEU A 143 -17.72 -1.90 -0.78
CA LEU A 143 -16.87 -0.99 -0.02
C LEU A 143 -17.47 -0.53 1.30
N ASP A 144 -18.68 0.02 1.28
CA ASP A 144 -19.31 0.57 2.50
C ASP A 144 -19.59 -0.53 3.53
N ALA A 145 -20.05 -1.70 3.08
CA ALA A 145 -20.28 -2.86 3.92
C ALA A 145 -18.96 -3.40 4.49
N ALA A 146 -17.92 -3.51 3.67
CA ALA A 146 -16.59 -3.97 4.08
C ALA A 146 -16.00 -3.07 5.17
N ILE A 147 -16.08 -1.74 5.01
CA ILE A 147 -15.59 -0.77 6.02
C ILE A 147 -16.35 -0.97 7.34
N VAL A 148 -17.67 -1.05 7.31
CA VAL A 148 -18.50 -1.26 8.51
C VAL A 148 -18.16 -2.61 9.17
N SER A 149 -18.03 -3.68 8.40
CA SER A 149 -17.69 -5.02 8.88
C SER A 149 -16.31 -5.04 9.55
N ILE A 150 -15.31 -4.40 8.95
CA ILE A 150 -13.95 -4.31 9.49
C ILE A 150 -13.96 -3.54 10.81
N ILE A 151 -14.56 -2.34 10.84
CA ILE A 151 -14.63 -1.49 12.05
C ILE A 151 -15.39 -2.22 13.17
N LYS A 152 -16.50 -2.89 12.86
CA LYS A 152 -17.27 -3.67 13.83
C LYS A 152 -16.46 -4.85 14.40
N LYS A 153 -15.68 -5.54 13.56
CA LYS A 153 -14.88 -6.72 13.94
C LYS A 153 -13.69 -6.34 14.81
N ILE A 154 -13.05 -5.21 14.53
CA ILE A 154 -11.88 -4.71 15.29
C ILE A 154 -12.32 -3.97 16.55
N GLY A 155 -13.43 -3.23 16.50
CA GLY A 155 -14.05 -2.60 17.66
C GLY A 155 -13.29 -1.39 18.19
N MET A 156 -12.97 -0.39 17.43
CA MET A 156 -12.41 0.95 17.79
C MET A 156 -11.78 1.04 19.22
N ARG A 157 -10.94 0.06 19.54
CA ARG A 157 -10.27 -0.06 20.85
C ARG A 157 -9.04 0.85 20.89
N PRO A 158 -8.43 1.04 22.06
CA PRO A 158 -7.13 1.71 22.18
C PRO A 158 -6.08 1.03 21.29
N THR A 159 -5.24 1.82 20.64
CA THR A 159 -4.22 1.34 19.71
C THR A 159 -3.06 0.66 20.44
N ASP A 160 -2.61 -0.48 19.93
CA ASP A 160 -1.36 -1.14 20.35
C ASP A 160 -0.58 -1.63 19.11
N TYR A 161 0.29 -0.79 18.58
CA TYR A 161 1.18 -1.15 17.46
C TYR A 161 2.11 -2.32 17.81
N GLY A 162 2.63 -2.33 19.05
CA GLY A 162 3.52 -3.40 19.46
C GLY A 162 2.85 -4.75 19.40
N ARG A 163 1.61 -4.85 19.88
CA ARG A 163 0.82 -6.08 19.81
C ARG A 163 0.49 -6.47 18.37
N ALA A 164 0.08 -5.50 17.55
CA ALA A 164 -0.21 -5.76 16.13
C ALA A 164 1.02 -6.28 15.36
N LEU A 165 2.22 -5.75 15.64
CA LEU A 165 3.47 -6.21 15.04
C LEU A 165 3.83 -7.64 15.50
N VAL A 166 3.57 -7.97 16.78
CA VAL A 166 3.75 -9.34 17.30
C VAL A 166 2.78 -10.29 16.61
N ASP A 167 1.48 -9.96 16.60
CA ASP A 167 0.46 -10.78 15.96
C ASP A 167 0.82 -11.05 14.49
N PHE A 168 1.32 -10.04 13.76
CA PHE A 168 1.76 -10.20 12.38
C PHE A 168 2.91 -11.18 12.24
N THR A 169 3.93 -11.09 13.08
CA THR A 169 5.11 -11.96 12.98
C THR A 169 4.86 -13.37 13.50
N GLU A 170 3.94 -13.56 14.42
CA GLU A 170 3.57 -14.89 14.94
C GLU A 170 2.62 -15.64 14.00
N LEU A 171 1.63 -14.95 13.43
CA LEU A 171 0.55 -15.57 12.66
C LEU A 171 0.75 -15.49 11.15
N HIS A 172 1.53 -14.52 10.67
CA HIS A 172 1.65 -14.19 9.24
C HIS A 172 3.10 -14.06 8.77
N ARG A 173 4.01 -14.77 9.46
CA ARG A 173 5.45 -14.73 9.15
C ARG A 173 5.79 -15.13 7.72
N ASP A 174 5.03 -16.05 7.14
CA ASP A 174 5.24 -16.57 5.79
C ASP A 174 4.79 -15.59 4.70
N ASP A 175 4.01 -14.56 5.09
CA ASP A 175 3.64 -13.46 4.20
C ASP A 175 4.78 -12.46 4.01
N LEU A 176 5.86 -12.57 4.80
CA LEU A 176 6.99 -11.66 4.80
C LEU A 176 8.25 -12.31 4.26
N ASP A 177 8.74 -11.84 3.11
CA ASP A 177 9.98 -12.24 2.48
C ASP A 177 10.70 -11.07 1.81
N ARG A 178 11.89 -11.33 1.22
CA ARG A 178 12.72 -10.32 0.52
C ARG A 178 12.07 -9.68 -0.71
N HIS A 179 10.93 -10.18 -1.16
CA HIS A 179 10.16 -9.63 -2.28
C HIS A 179 8.94 -8.83 -1.81
N THR A 180 8.65 -8.91 -0.51
CA THR A 180 7.48 -8.28 0.11
C THR A 180 7.76 -6.81 0.42
N THR A 181 6.90 -5.92 -0.05
CA THR A 181 6.85 -4.53 0.39
C THR A 181 5.78 -4.39 1.47
N VAL A 182 6.17 -3.92 2.65
CA VAL A 182 5.25 -3.68 3.78
C VAL A 182 4.83 -2.21 3.76
N ILE A 183 3.53 -1.96 3.75
CA ILE A 183 2.93 -0.62 3.84
C ILE A 183 2.18 -0.53 5.15
N ILE A 184 2.58 0.38 6.02
CA ILE A 184 1.91 0.66 7.29
C ILE A 184 1.18 1.99 7.17
N LEU A 185 -0.11 1.98 7.50
CA LEU A 185 -1.02 3.13 7.45
C LEU A 185 -1.45 3.45 8.88
N GLY A 186 -0.99 4.57 9.46
CA GLY A 186 -1.37 4.95 10.81
C GLY A 186 -0.45 5.99 11.44
N ASP A 187 -0.85 6.51 12.61
CA ASP A 187 -0.21 7.64 13.30
C ASP A 187 1.01 7.26 14.17
N GLY A 188 1.19 5.97 14.44
CA GLY A 188 2.29 5.49 15.30
C GLY A 188 2.07 5.74 16.78
N ARG A 189 0.82 5.96 17.23
CA ARG A 189 0.43 6.14 18.64
C ARG A 189 0.03 4.82 19.28
N SER A 190 0.59 4.50 20.41
CA SER A 190 0.42 3.19 21.07
C SER A 190 -0.10 3.27 22.50
N ASN A 191 -0.72 4.35 22.92
CA ASN A 191 -1.20 4.55 24.30
C ASN A 191 -0.14 4.18 25.36
N TYR A 192 1.12 4.57 25.11
CA TYR A 192 2.29 4.24 25.95
C TYR A 192 2.62 2.75 26.07
N ALA A 193 1.98 1.88 25.27
CA ALA A 193 2.35 0.45 25.22
C ALA A 193 3.77 0.27 24.65
N ASN A 194 4.33 -0.92 24.84
CA ASN A 194 5.66 -1.25 24.31
C ASN A 194 5.66 -1.25 22.78
N PRO A 195 6.43 -0.39 22.11
CA PRO A 195 6.41 -0.26 20.65
C PRO A 195 7.00 -1.47 19.89
N ARG A 196 7.59 -2.44 20.59
CA ARG A 196 8.20 -3.66 20.02
C ARG A 196 9.10 -3.34 18.82
N LEU A 197 10.06 -2.44 19.03
CA LEU A 197 11.04 -2.05 18.00
C LEU A 197 11.91 -3.22 17.55
N ASP A 198 12.08 -4.24 18.41
CA ASP A 198 12.72 -5.51 18.09
C ASP A 198 11.99 -6.22 16.94
N ILE A 199 10.67 -6.26 16.97
CA ILE A 199 9.84 -6.84 15.92
C ILE A 199 9.86 -5.99 14.66
N MET A 200 9.72 -4.66 14.81
CA MET A 200 9.80 -3.74 13.66
C MET A 200 11.13 -3.87 12.92
N ARG A 201 12.23 -4.05 13.65
CA ARG A 201 13.56 -4.33 13.09
C ARG A 201 13.58 -5.64 12.32
N GLN A 202 12.98 -6.72 12.86
CA GLN A 202 12.90 -8.01 12.16
C GLN A 202 12.11 -7.89 10.85
N ILE A 203 10.99 -7.17 10.85
CA ILE A 203 10.19 -6.91 9.65
C ILE A 203 11.04 -6.16 8.62
N SER A 204 11.72 -5.09 9.03
CA SER A 204 12.57 -4.27 8.14
C SER A 204 13.71 -5.08 7.50
N HIS A 205 14.31 -6.02 8.23
CA HIS A 205 15.39 -6.86 7.69
C HIS A 205 14.91 -7.95 6.74
N ARG A 206 13.66 -8.41 6.87
CA ARG A 206 13.10 -9.47 6.01
C ARG A 206 12.40 -8.93 4.79
N ALA A 207 11.73 -7.78 4.93
CA ALA A 207 11.02 -7.13 3.86
C ALA A 207 11.98 -6.55 2.81
N ARG A 208 11.51 -6.43 1.57
CA ARG A 208 12.17 -5.65 0.53
C ARG A 208 12.21 -4.16 0.87
N ALA A 209 11.10 -3.65 1.37
CA ALA A 209 10.97 -2.28 1.82
C ALA A 209 9.84 -2.17 2.86
N VAL A 210 10.00 -1.24 3.78
CA VAL A 210 8.97 -0.81 4.73
C VAL A 210 8.63 0.64 4.46
N ILE A 211 7.34 0.92 4.26
CA ILE A 211 6.80 2.23 3.94
C ILE A 211 5.76 2.57 4.99
N TRP A 212 5.94 3.71 5.62
CA TRP A 212 4.99 4.20 6.61
C TRP A 212 4.29 5.46 6.12
N LEU A 213 2.97 5.40 6.03
CA LEU A 213 2.11 6.50 5.65
C LEU A 213 1.37 7.00 6.89
N ASN A 214 1.78 8.16 7.38
CA ASN A 214 1.26 8.72 8.63
C ASN A 214 0.31 9.89 8.33
N PRO A 215 -0.94 9.89 8.82
CA PRO A 215 -1.88 10.98 8.62
C PRO A 215 -1.52 12.25 9.42
N GLU A 216 -0.68 12.12 10.46
CA GLU A 216 -0.27 13.25 11.27
C GLU A 216 0.96 13.99 10.69
N PRO A 217 1.03 15.32 10.86
CA PRO A 217 2.23 16.11 10.54
C PRO A 217 3.47 15.61 11.27
N GLU A 218 4.64 15.73 10.66
CA GLU A 218 5.92 15.30 11.24
C GLU A 218 6.23 15.99 12.59
N THR A 219 5.65 17.17 12.82
CA THR A 219 5.79 17.90 14.08
C THR A 219 5.23 17.17 15.30
N TYR A 220 4.30 16.22 15.09
CA TYR A 220 3.70 15.41 16.16
C TYR A 220 4.45 14.09 16.39
N TRP A 221 5.37 13.70 15.50
CA TRP A 221 6.10 12.45 15.61
C TRP A 221 7.03 12.43 16.81
N GLY A 222 6.83 11.50 17.72
CA GLY A 222 7.53 11.42 19.00
C GLY A 222 6.94 12.28 20.11
N GLN A 223 5.83 12.98 19.88
CA GLN A 223 5.14 13.73 20.92
C GLN A 223 4.04 12.86 21.58
N GLY A 224 3.94 13.00 22.92
CA GLY A 224 2.97 12.23 23.71
C GLY A 224 3.25 10.74 23.65
N ASP A 225 2.29 9.98 23.21
CA ASP A 225 2.34 8.53 23.04
C ASP A 225 2.78 8.08 21.64
N SER A 226 3.03 9.03 20.71
CA SER A 226 3.57 8.70 19.37
C SER A 226 4.98 8.15 19.46
N ARG A 227 5.22 7.03 18.79
CA ARG A 227 6.54 6.38 18.65
C ARG A 227 7.08 6.46 17.22
N MET A 228 6.51 7.33 16.41
CA MET A 228 6.87 7.46 15.00
C MET A 228 8.34 7.89 14.81
N ASP A 229 8.91 8.69 15.73
CA ASP A 229 10.33 9.05 15.75
C ASP A 229 11.27 7.84 15.87
N GLN A 230 10.78 6.76 16.49
CA GLN A 230 11.51 5.50 16.65
C GLN A 230 11.23 4.55 15.47
N TYR A 231 9.97 4.40 15.06
CA TYR A 231 9.57 3.52 13.96
C TYR A 231 10.18 3.94 12.61
N LYS A 232 10.27 5.26 12.34
CA LYS A 232 10.82 5.77 11.07
C LYS A 232 12.24 5.30 10.76
N ARG A 233 13.02 4.93 11.78
CA ARG A 233 14.40 4.43 11.63
C ARG A 233 14.46 3.06 10.92
N PHE A 234 13.37 2.32 10.93
CA PHE A 234 13.22 1.02 10.31
C PHE A 234 12.48 1.08 8.97
N CYS A 235 12.06 2.28 8.55
CA CYS A 235 11.33 2.49 7.31
C CYS A 235 12.25 2.97 6.20
N ASN A 236 12.09 2.43 4.99
CA ASN A 236 12.72 2.97 3.79
C ASN A 236 12.10 4.31 3.37
N VAL A 237 10.78 4.44 3.65
CA VAL A 237 10.02 5.67 3.43
C VAL A 237 9.08 5.87 4.62
N ALA A 238 9.14 7.03 5.26
CA ALA A 238 8.16 7.49 6.23
C ALA A 238 7.70 8.88 5.80
N LYS A 239 6.42 9.03 5.47
CA LYS A 239 5.87 10.27 4.91
C LYS A 239 4.54 10.62 5.51
N VAL A 240 4.29 11.92 5.63
CA VAL A 240 2.96 12.45 5.93
C VAL A 240 2.02 12.12 4.77
N CYS A 241 0.84 11.62 5.11
CA CYS A 241 -0.16 11.16 4.17
C CYS A 241 -1.55 11.57 4.65
N ASN A 242 -1.84 12.85 4.57
CA ASN A 242 -3.09 13.42 5.03
C ASN A 242 -3.97 13.99 3.90
N THR A 243 -3.55 13.82 2.63
CA THR A 243 -4.35 14.14 1.45
C THR A 243 -4.24 13.03 0.41
N LEU A 244 -5.24 12.92 -0.46
CA LEU A 244 -5.26 11.92 -1.53
C LEU A 244 -4.07 12.09 -2.51
N ASN A 245 -3.76 13.32 -2.85
CA ASN A 245 -2.63 13.61 -3.75
C ASN A 245 -1.28 13.18 -3.16
N GLN A 246 -1.13 13.25 -1.84
CA GLN A 246 0.08 12.73 -1.18
C GLN A 246 0.15 11.21 -1.26
N ILE A 247 -0.97 10.51 -1.02
CA ILE A 247 -1.05 9.05 -1.18
C ILE A 247 -0.62 8.65 -2.60
N GLU A 248 -1.22 9.27 -3.61
CA GLU A 248 -0.92 8.96 -5.02
C GLU A 248 0.57 9.10 -5.32
N ARG A 249 1.18 10.24 -4.95
CA ARG A 249 2.61 10.50 -5.19
C ARG A 249 3.51 9.49 -4.48
N ILE A 250 3.23 9.22 -3.19
CA ILE A 250 4.06 8.30 -2.41
C ILE A 250 3.99 6.90 -3.01
N ILE A 251 2.79 6.42 -3.35
CA ILE A 251 2.62 5.09 -3.94
C ILE A 251 3.27 5.01 -5.32
N GLU A 252 3.15 6.04 -6.17
CA GLU A 252 3.86 6.07 -7.45
C GLU A 252 5.38 5.97 -7.27
N ASP A 253 5.94 6.70 -6.31
CA ASP A 253 7.38 6.66 -6.00
C ASP A 253 7.81 5.30 -5.46
N VAL A 254 6.99 4.71 -4.59
CA VAL A 254 7.20 3.37 -4.03
C VAL A 254 7.20 2.31 -5.13
N LEU A 255 6.15 2.29 -5.96
CA LEU A 255 6.04 1.36 -7.07
C LEU A 255 7.21 1.53 -8.07
N ARG A 256 7.66 2.75 -8.28
CA ARG A 256 8.82 3.02 -9.14
C ARG A 256 10.13 2.51 -8.56
N THR A 257 10.33 2.65 -7.24
CA THR A 257 11.61 2.42 -6.58
C THR A 257 11.77 0.99 -6.08
N TYR A 258 10.71 0.42 -5.50
CA TYR A 258 10.76 -0.86 -4.79
C TYR A 258 10.12 -2.03 -5.54
N MET A 259 9.45 -1.79 -6.66
CA MET A 259 8.95 -2.90 -7.47
C MET A 259 10.07 -3.51 -8.32
N PRO A 260 10.03 -4.84 -8.57
CA PRO A 260 11.02 -5.50 -9.44
C PRO A 260 11.04 -4.86 -10.82
N ARG A 261 12.25 -4.63 -11.34
CA ARG A 261 12.45 -4.14 -12.71
C ARG A 261 12.26 -5.27 -13.68
#